data_cc9cab004a7bccaf83f87260b2f268f8
#
_entry.id   cc9cab004a7bccaf83f87260b2f268f8
#
_cell.length_a   1.000
_cell.length_b   1.000
_cell.length_c   1.000
_cell.angle_alpha   90.00
_cell.angle_beta   90.00
_cell.angle_gamma   90.00
#
_symmetry.space_group_name_H-M   'P 1'
#
loop_
_entity.id
_entity.type
_entity.pdbx_description
1 polymer ?
#
loop_
_entity_poly.entity_id
_entity_poly.type
_entity_poly.pdbx_seq_one_letter_code
_entity_poly.pdbx_strand_id
1 'polypeptide(L)'
;MKIAEAFDMLAGPDVDVEFVAYDGSKGGAIGSDVRLELKSPRAIAALLGAPGQLGLARAYVSGDLDVTGDLYTAFDRLATAAMREVSWREKVALARQFAPLFLQKPPPPPEEVRKKGMKHSRRRDAEVISHHYDVSNRFYEWVLGPTMAYTCAVFPRADATLEQAQDEKFDLVCRKLGLEPGMRVLDTGCGWGGFALHAAKHYGVEVIAVTLSEQQARWGQRAVREAGLEKQIDLRHSDYRAVQETGFDRIASIGLTEHIGKANYPAYFDFLRSRLVDGGRLLNHCITRTDPKQKTYTRNGFINRYIFPDGEL
;
A
#
# COMPACT_ATOMS: atom_id res chain seq x y z
N MET A 1 37.75 -10.69 4.71
CA MET A 1 36.99 -9.42 4.85
C MET A 1 35.88 -9.63 5.89
N LYS A 2 35.80 -8.78 6.89
CA LYS A 2 34.71 -8.81 7.88
C LYS A 2 33.44 -8.27 7.25
N ILE A 3 32.27 -8.59 7.86
CA ILE A 3 30.97 -8.18 7.30
C ILE A 3 30.84 -6.65 7.30
N ALA A 4 31.33 -5.98 8.35
CA ALA A 4 31.33 -4.52 8.42
C ALA A 4 32.21 -3.86 7.34
N GLU A 5 33.30 -4.46 6.97
CA GLU A 5 34.14 -3.97 5.86
C GLU A 5 33.36 -4.02 4.52
N ALA A 6 32.51 -5.04 4.36
CA ALA A 6 31.62 -5.12 3.19
C ALA A 6 30.54 -4.04 3.23
N PHE A 7 29.99 -3.72 4.40
CA PHE A 7 29.06 -2.62 4.57
C PHE A 7 29.71 -1.28 4.21
N ASP A 8 30.86 -0.96 4.80
CA ASP A 8 31.60 0.29 4.54
C ASP A 8 31.94 0.46 3.05
N MET A 9 32.30 -0.66 2.40
CA MET A 9 32.56 -0.68 0.96
C MET A 9 31.31 -0.32 0.12
N LEU A 10 30.13 -0.78 0.53
CA LEU A 10 28.88 -0.58 -0.21
C LEU A 10 28.21 0.75 0.12
N ALA A 11 28.15 1.11 1.40
CA ALA A 11 27.46 2.29 1.90
C ALA A 11 28.27 3.59 1.72
N GLY A 12 29.63 3.47 1.63
CA GLY A 12 30.52 4.60 1.55
C GLY A 12 30.86 5.20 2.93
N PRO A 13 31.87 6.10 2.97
CA PRO A 13 32.39 6.63 4.23
C PRO A 13 31.49 7.66 4.91
N ASP A 14 30.55 8.24 4.18
CA ASP A 14 29.73 9.39 4.64
C ASP A 14 28.37 8.97 5.20
N VAL A 15 28.09 7.66 5.32
CA VAL A 15 26.84 7.17 5.86
C VAL A 15 26.81 7.33 7.38
N ASP A 16 25.93 8.19 7.89
CA ASP A 16 25.75 8.41 9.32
C ASP A 16 24.80 7.36 9.93
N VAL A 17 25.26 6.10 9.91
CA VAL A 17 24.58 4.94 10.48
C VAL A 17 25.65 4.01 11.06
N GLU A 18 25.49 3.60 12.33
CA GLU A 18 26.34 2.55 12.92
C GLU A 18 25.89 1.19 12.39
N PHE A 19 26.82 0.37 11.95
CA PHE A 19 26.56 -0.99 11.50
C PHE A 19 27.23 -2.01 12.41
N VAL A 20 26.46 -2.99 12.89
CA VAL A 20 26.94 -4.09 13.74
C VAL A 20 26.56 -5.42 13.10
N ALA A 21 27.51 -6.34 12.96
CA ALA A 21 27.27 -7.64 12.38
C ALA A 21 27.41 -8.78 13.40
N TYR A 22 26.78 -9.90 13.11
CA TYR A 22 26.80 -11.11 13.96
C TYR A 22 28.20 -11.72 14.15
N ASP A 23 29.17 -11.38 13.30
CA ASP A 23 30.59 -11.78 13.46
C ASP A 23 31.34 -10.86 14.43
N GLY A 24 30.65 -9.95 15.11
CA GLY A 24 31.20 -8.97 16.03
C GLY A 24 31.87 -7.77 15.39
N SER A 25 31.87 -7.69 14.05
CA SER A 25 32.46 -6.54 13.36
C SER A 25 31.50 -5.34 13.39
N LYS A 26 32.10 -4.13 13.41
CA LYS A 26 31.42 -2.84 13.40
C LYS A 26 31.97 -1.96 12.29
N GLY A 27 31.08 -1.17 11.68
CA GLY A 27 31.40 -0.23 10.60
C GLY A 27 30.42 0.94 10.57
N GLY A 28 30.54 1.78 9.56
CA GLY A 28 29.81 3.03 9.45
C GLY A 28 30.19 4.04 10.52
N ALA A 29 29.28 4.96 10.87
CA ALA A 29 29.48 5.98 11.89
C ALA A 29 29.27 5.41 13.29
N ILE A 30 30.35 4.97 13.92
CA ILE A 30 30.31 4.42 15.29
C ILE A 30 29.76 5.47 16.28
N GLY A 31 28.70 5.09 17.03
CA GLY A 31 28.03 5.97 17.97
C GLY A 31 26.92 6.83 17.37
N SER A 32 26.54 6.61 16.11
CA SER A 32 25.34 7.21 15.53
C SER A 32 24.09 6.84 16.33
N ASP A 33 23.11 7.73 16.35
CA ASP A 33 21.79 7.50 16.93
C ASP A 33 20.93 6.50 16.15
N VAL A 34 21.36 6.16 14.93
CA VAL A 34 20.80 5.08 14.10
C VAL A 34 21.78 3.93 13.99
N ARG A 35 21.34 2.74 14.36
CA ARG A 35 22.13 1.50 14.26
C ARG A 35 21.39 0.45 13.45
N LEU A 36 22.10 -0.15 12.50
CA LEU A 36 21.71 -1.37 11.80
C LEU A 36 22.43 -2.57 12.41
N GLU A 37 21.68 -3.58 12.81
CA GLU A 37 22.24 -4.80 13.40
C GLU A 37 21.88 -6.02 12.53
N LEU A 38 22.89 -6.64 11.92
CA LEU A 38 22.76 -7.95 11.27
C LEU A 38 22.93 -9.04 12.33
N LYS A 39 21.82 -9.69 12.70
CA LYS A 39 21.79 -10.67 13.79
C LYS A 39 22.21 -12.08 13.37
N SER A 40 22.12 -12.39 12.08
CA SER A 40 22.41 -13.73 11.58
C SER A 40 22.91 -13.76 10.12
N PRO A 41 23.56 -14.87 9.69
CA PRO A 41 23.90 -15.07 8.27
C PRO A 41 22.69 -15.11 7.33
N ARG A 42 21.48 -15.38 7.85
CA ARG A 42 20.24 -15.43 7.08
C ARG A 42 19.86 -14.06 6.50
N ALA A 43 20.21 -12.96 7.19
CA ALA A 43 20.04 -11.61 6.65
C ALA A 43 20.78 -11.42 5.33
N ILE A 44 22.06 -11.83 5.29
CA ILE A 44 22.87 -11.77 4.06
C ILE A 44 22.29 -12.69 2.99
N ALA A 45 21.89 -13.91 3.36
CA ALA A 45 21.27 -14.85 2.42
C ALA A 45 19.95 -14.30 1.83
N ALA A 46 19.17 -13.57 2.62
CA ALA A 46 17.95 -12.90 2.14
C ALA A 46 18.25 -11.77 1.14
N LEU A 47 19.29 -10.96 1.43
CA LEU A 47 19.77 -9.89 0.55
C LEU A 47 20.31 -10.43 -0.78
N LEU A 48 21.09 -11.49 -0.72
CA LEU A 48 21.65 -12.14 -1.92
C LEU A 48 20.57 -12.83 -2.76
N GLY A 49 19.59 -13.46 -2.09
CA GLY A 49 18.49 -14.17 -2.75
C GLY A 49 17.45 -13.26 -3.39
N ALA A 50 17.34 -12.01 -2.94
CA ALA A 50 16.43 -10.99 -3.46
C ALA A 50 17.08 -9.59 -3.31
N PRO A 51 18.01 -9.21 -4.20
CA PRO A 51 18.72 -7.94 -4.07
C PRO A 51 17.76 -6.74 -4.04
N GLY A 52 18.11 -5.75 -3.22
CA GLY A 52 17.34 -4.51 -3.04
C GLY A 52 16.27 -4.59 -1.96
N GLN A 53 15.18 -3.83 -2.12
CA GLN A 53 14.14 -3.64 -1.10
C GLN A 53 13.52 -4.95 -0.58
N LEU A 54 13.34 -5.94 -1.44
CA LEU A 54 12.71 -7.21 -1.03
C LEU A 54 13.60 -8.02 -0.07
N GLY A 55 14.90 -8.07 -0.31
CA GLY A 55 15.83 -8.76 0.59
C GLY A 55 15.97 -8.07 1.93
N LEU A 56 16.04 -6.73 1.93
CA LEU A 56 16.02 -5.92 3.16
C LEU A 56 14.74 -6.18 3.97
N ALA A 57 13.58 -6.13 3.31
CA ALA A 57 12.31 -6.42 3.96
C ALA A 57 12.25 -7.83 4.56
N ARG A 58 12.72 -8.84 3.82
CA ARG A 58 12.79 -10.21 4.33
C ARG A 58 13.67 -10.32 5.57
N ALA A 59 14.87 -9.73 5.53
CA ALA A 59 15.78 -9.75 6.66
C ALA A 59 15.20 -9.03 7.89
N TYR A 60 14.53 -7.90 7.68
CA TYR A 60 13.90 -7.12 8.76
C TYR A 60 12.68 -7.84 9.34
N VAL A 61 11.74 -8.29 8.51
CA VAL A 61 10.51 -8.99 8.95
C VAL A 61 10.82 -10.30 9.65
N SER A 62 11.86 -11.03 9.20
CA SER A 62 12.30 -12.25 9.89
C SER A 62 13.08 -12.01 11.19
N GLY A 63 13.38 -10.74 11.53
CA GLY A 63 14.19 -10.39 12.71
C GLY A 63 15.69 -10.69 12.57
N ASP A 64 16.15 -11.04 11.37
CA ASP A 64 17.57 -11.29 11.08
C ASP A 64 18.36 -9.97 10.85
N LEU A 65 17.66 -8.88 10.55
CA LEU A 65 18.14 -7.49 10.51
C LEU A 65 17.28 -6.66 11.46
N ASP A 66 17.89 -5.80 12.25
CA ASP A 66 17.17 -4.89 13.15
C ASP A 66 17.67 -3.46 12.99
N VAL A 67 16.84 -2.49 13.38
CA VAL A 67 17.14 -1.07 13.37
C VAL A 67 16.88 -0.51 14.76
N THR A 68 17.90 0.08 15.36
CA THR A 68 17.76 0.86 16.60
C THR A 68 17.81 2.34 16.26
N GLY A 69 16.96 3.15 16.87
CA GLY A 69 16.75 4.57 16.55
C GLY A 69 15.51 4.78 15.67
N ASP A 70 15.38 5.96 15.07
CA ASP A 70 14.24 6.28 14.23
C ASP A 70 14.35 5.63 12.84
N LEU A 71 13.36 4.80 12.50
CA LEU A 71 13.35 4.04 11.25
C LEU A 71 13.28 4.96 10.01
N TYR A 72 12.55 6.08 10.09
CA TYR A 72 12.47 7.04 9.00
C TYR A 72 13.84 7.67 8.74
N THR A 73 14.52 8.12 9.79
CA THR A 73 15.88 8.65 9.72
C THR A 73 16.87 7.62 9.15
N ALA A 74 16.72 6.34 9.55
CA ALA A 74 17.53 5.26 8.99
C ALA A 74 17.38 5.14 7.48
N PHE A 75 16.13 5.15 6.97
CA PHE A 75 15.86 5.07 5.53
C PHE A 75 16.37 6.31 4.79
N ASP A 76 16.19 7.50 5.34
CA ASP A 76 16.65 8.75 4.72
C ASP A 76 18.17 8.77 4.58
N ARG A 77 18.89 8.43 5.64
CA ARG A 77 20.38 8.34 5.62
C ARG A 77 20.89 7.27 4.66
N LEU A 78 20.24 6.11 4.60
CA LEU A 78 20.62 5.05 3.66
C LEU A 78 20.26 5.38 2.21
N ALA A 79 19.17 6.09 1.96
CA ALA A 79 18.74 6.49 0.62
C ALA A 79 19.60 7.63 0.07
N THR A 80 20.03 8.56 0.93
CA THR A 80 20.88 9.70 0.57
C THR A 80 22.37 9.32 0.52
N ALA A 81 22.77 8.25 1.22
CA ALA A 81 24.10 7.69 1.06
C ALA A 81 24.32 7.33 -0.40
N ALA A 82 25.18 8.05 -1.07
CA ALA A 82 25.60 7.73 -2.43
C ALA A 82 26.19 6.32 -2.42
N MET A 83 25.40 5.33 -2.84
CA MET A 83 25.92 3.97 -3.00
C MET A 83 27.14 4.05 -3.92
N ARG A 84 28.31 3.84 -3.34
CA ARG A 84 29.58 3.92 -4.06
C ARG A 84 29.56 2.95 -5.23
N GLU A 85 30.04 3.37 -6.39
CA GLU A 85 30.29 2.45 -7.48
C GLU A 85 31.34 1.43 -7.07
N VAL A 86 30.90 0.20 -6.83
CA VAL A 86 31.76 -0.92 -6.44
C VAL A 86 32.50 -1.43 -7.68
N SER A 87 33.82 -1.42 -7.63
CA SER A 87 34.63 -1.93 -8.72
C SER A 87 34.41 -3.42 -8.97
N TRP A 88 34.75 -3.91 -10.19
CA TRP A 88 34.55 -5.33 -10.50
C TRP A 88 35.35 -6.26 -9.58
N ARG A 89 36.53 -5.83 -9.12
CA ARG A 89 37.37 -6.60 -8.17
C ARG A 89 36.73 -6.74 -6.81
N GLU A 90 36.13 -5.68 -6.31
CA GLU A 90 35.37 -5.67 -5.07
C GLU A 90 34.12 -6.56 -5.19
N LYS A 91 33.39 -6.50 -6.33
CA LYS A 91 32.29 -7.40 -6.62
C LYS A 91 32.68 -8.88 -6.58
N VAL A 92 33.85 -9.21 -7.14
CA VAL A 92 34.38 -10.58 -7.11
C VAL A 92 34.76 -10.99 -5.67
N ALA A 93 35.36 -10.08 -4.89
CA ALA A 93 35.72 -10.36 -3.49
C ALA A 93 34.45 -10.61 -2.65
N LEU A 94 33.42 -9.76 -2.77
CA LEU A 94 32.10 -9.93 -2.12
C LEU A 94 31.45 -11.26 -2.53
N ALA A 95 31.43 -11.54 -3.83
CA ALA A 95 30.85 -12.78 -4.35
C ALA A 95 31.54 -14.03 -3.81
N ARG A 96 32.87 -14.05 -3.75
CA ARG A 96 33.64 -15.18 -3.19
C ARG A 96 33.35 -15.36 -1.70
N GLN A 97 33.31 -14.28 -0.95
CA GLN A 97 33.08 -14.32 0.49
C GLN A 97 31.70 -14.84 0.84
N PHE A 98 30.67 -14.35 0.14
CA PHE A 98 29.28 -14.67 0.43
C PHE A 98 28.72 -15.84 -0.40
N ALA A 99 29.54 -16.47 -1.28
CA ALA A 99 29.14 -17.62 -2.09
C ALA A 99 28.48 -18.76 -1.29
N PRO A 100 28.98 -19.15 -0.12
CA PRO A 100 28.31 -20.20 0.69
C PRO A 100 26.92 -19.80 1.17
N LEU A 101 26.67 -18.52 1.43
CA LEU A 101 25.39 -18.00 1.89
C LEU A 101 24.38 -17.86 0.73
N PHE A 102 24.86 -17.72 -0.51
CA PHE A 102 24.00 -17.70 -1.69
C PHE A 102 23.27 -19.03 -1.90
N LEU A 103 23.85 -20.14 -1.46
CA LEU A 103 23.22 -21.46 -1.50
C LEU A 103 22.17 -21.65 -0.38
N GLN A 104 22.27 -20.88 0.69
CA GLN A 104 21.32 -20.87 1.78
C GLN A 104 20.14 -19.98 1.38
N LYS A 105 19.10 -20.56 0.80
CA LYS A 105 17.86 -19.83 0.48
C LYS A 105 16.91 -19.92 1.68
N PRO A 106 16.92 -18.96 2.62
CA PRO A 106 15.97 -18.98 3.72
C PRO A 106 14.54 -18.91 3.14
N PRO A 107 13.58 -19.62 3.73
CA PRO A 107 12.20 -19.48 3.34
C PRO A 107 11.79 -18.00 3.56
N PRO A 108 10.97 -17.44 2.68
CA PRO A 108 10.44 -16.11 2.91
C PRO A 108 9.60 -16.08 4.19
N PRO A 109 9.53 -14.93 4.87
CA PRO A 109 8.65 -14.74 6.02
C PRO A 109 7.20 -15.07 5.68
N PRO A 110 6.39 -15.56 6.64
CA PRO A 110 4.99 -15.92 6.42
C PRO A 110 4.13 -14.73 5.97
N GLU A 111 4.54 -13.50 6.29
CA GLU A 111 3.91 -12.26 5.88
C GLU A 111 4.06 -11.98 4.37
N GLU A 112 5.02 -12.64 3.70
CA GLU A 112 5.20 -12.46 2.25
C GLU A 112 4.12 -13.16 1.45
N VAL A 113 3.34 -12.39 0.71
CA VAL A 113 2.22 -12.92 -0.10
C VAL A 113 2.72 -13.69 -1.32
N ARG A 114 2.25 -14.94 -1.44
CA ARG A 114 2.50 -15.82 -2.59
C ARG A 114 1.20 -16.43 -3.06
N LYS A 115 0.38 -15.65 -3.77
CA LYS A 115 -0.89 -16.14 -4.28
C LYS A 115 -0.69 -16.95 -5.57
N LYS A 116 -1.44 -18.05 -5.69
CA LYS A 116 -1.52 -18.89 -6.88
C LYS A 116 -2.79 -18.56 -7.67
N GLY A 117 -2.83 -18.93 -8.94
CA GLY A 117 -4.00 -18.73 -9.81
C GLY A 117 -3.89 -17.51 -10.72
N MET A 118 -4.94 -17.28 -11.50
CA MET A 118 -5.00 -16.22 -12.50
C MET A 118 -5.20 -14.85 -11.84
N LYS A 119 -4.35 -13.88 -12.15
CA LYS A 119 -4.45 -12.50 -11.70
C LYS A 119 -5.82 -11.92 -12.07
N HIS A 120 -6.35 -11.08 -11.21
CA HIS A 120 -7.62 -10.36 -11.39
C HIS A 120 -8.84 -11.28 -11.61
N SER A 121 -8.77 -12.56 -11.18
CA SER A 121 -9.95 -13.38 -11.03
C SER A 121 -10.71 -12.99 -9.75
N ARG A 122 -12.05 -13.10 -9.74
CA ARG A 122 -12.89 -12.72 -8.58
C ARG A 122 -12.40 -13.32 -7.26
N ARG A 123 -12.03 -14.61 -7.28
CA ARG A 123 -11.52 -15.32 -6.10
C ARG A 123 -10.18 -14.73 -5.64
N ARG A 124 -9.25 -14.49 -6.58
CA ARG A 124 -7.93 -13.99 -6.25
C ARG A 124 -7.98 -12.53 -5.79
N ASP A 125 -8.83 -11.70 -6.41
CA ASP A 125 -9.07 -10.32 -5.96
C ASP A 125 -9.56 -10.31 -4.50
N ALA A 126 -10.55 -11.14 -4.16
CA ALA A 126 -11.05 -11.25 -2.79
C ALA A 126 -9.97 -11.70 -1.80
N GLU A 127 -9.15 -12.71 -2.17
CA GLU A 127 -8.05 -13.19 -1.32
C GLU A 127 -6.94 -12.14 -1.12
N VAL A 128 -6.66 -11.32 -2.14
CA VAL A 128 -5.65 -10.23 -2.08
C VAL A 128 -6.16 -9.10 -1.19
N ILE A 129 -7.39 -8.68 -1.39
CA ILE A 129 -8.03 -7.62 -0.60
C ILE A 129 -8.15 -8.04 0.88
N SER A 130 -8.63 -9.25 1.15
CA SER A 130 -8.70 -9.80 2.51
C SER A 130 -7.32 -9.79 3.18
N HIS A 131 -6.28 -10.26 2.50
CA HIS A 131 -4.93 -10.26 3.08
C HIS A 131 -4.43 -8.87 3.47
N HIS A 132 -4.71 -7.85 2.65
CA HIS A 132 -4.25 -6.48 2.89
C HIS A 132 -5.06 -5.76 3.96
N TYR A 133 -6.39 -5.89 3.92
CA TYR A 133 -7.29 -5.09 4.75
C TYR A 133 -7.82 -5.80 6.00
N ASP A 134 -7.68 -7.13 6.12
CA ASP A 134 -8.20 -7.89 7.26
C ASP A 134 -7.16 -8.07 8.39
N VAL A 135 -6.19 -7.15 8.51
CA VAL A 135 -5.20 -7.15 9.62
C VAL A 135 -5.91 -6.93 10.95
N SER A 136 -6.59 -5.80 11.12
CA SER A 136 -7.66 -5.53 12.11
C SER A 136 -8.23 -4.13 11.88
N ASN A 137 -9.54 -3.96 12.08
CA ASN A 137 -10.15 -2.62 12.04
C ASN A 137 -9.55 -1.71 13.12
N ARG A 138 -9.18 -2.25 14.30
CA ARG A 138 -8.57 -1.48 15.39
C ARG A 138 -7.23 -0.86 15.00
N PHE A 139 -6.41 -1.61 14.28
CA PHE A 139 -5.15 -1.08 13.73
C PHE A 139 -5.42 0.07 12.77
N TYR A 140 -6.38 -0.10 11.85
CA TYR A 140 -6.73 0.95 10.90
C TYR A 140 -7.36 2.18 11.55
N GLU A 141 -8.16 2.02 12.60
CA GLU A 141 -8.66 3.15 13.41
C GLU A 141 -7.53 4.01 13.97
N TRP A 142 -6.44 3.41 14.45
CA TRP A 142 -5.28 4.15 14.93
C TRP A 142 -4.51 4.87 13.83
N VAL A 143 -4.39 4.25 12.66
CA VAL A 143 -3.60 4.78 11.54
C VAL A 143 -4.37 5.81 10.74
N LEU A 144 -5.67 5.58 10.49
CA LEU A 144 -6.49 6.37 9.58
C LEU A 144 -7.39 7.41 10.28
N GLY A 145 -7.53 7.28 11.60
CA GLY A 145 -8.44 8.13 12.37
C GLY A 145 -9.92 7.85 12.06
N PRO A 146 -10.83 8.72 12.52
CA PRO A 146 -12.27 8.48 12.47
C PRO A 146 -12.86 8.41 11.06
N THR A 147 -12.21 9.01 10.06
CA THR A 147 -12.68 8.97 8.66
C THR A 147 -12.48 7.62 7.99
N MET A 148 -11.58 6.81 8.53
CA MET A 148 -11.16 5.51 7.95
C MET A 148 -10.81 5.60 6.46
N ALA A 149 -10.25 6.73 6.04
CA ALA A 149 -9.90 7.00 4.65
C ALA A 149 -8.47 6.54 4.36
N TYR A 150 -8.31 5.47 3.60
CA TYR A 150 -6.99 4.93 3.20
C TYR A 150 -6.60 5.37 1.79
N THR A 151 -6.81 6.63 1.50
CA THR A 151 -6.44 7.30 0.24
C THR A 151 -5.89 8.68 0.54
N CYS A 152 -5.23 9.32 -0.45
CA CYS A 152 -4.62 10.63 -0.20
C CYS A 152 -5.65 11.67 0.26
N ALA A 153 -5.22 12.51 1.18
CA ALA A 153 -5.97 13.64 1.71
C ALA A 153 -5.74 14.91 0.88
N VAL A 154 -6.60 15.90 1.04
CA VAL A 154 -6.45 17.23 0.45
C VAL A 154 -6.30 18.24 1.59
N PHE A 155 -5.08 18.69 1.83
CA PHE A 155 -4.79 19.64 2.89
C PHE A 155 -5.22 21.06 2.45
N PRO A 156 -6.28 21.64 3.05
CA PRO A 156 -6.75 22.97 2.67
C PRO A 156 -5.79 24.09 3.13
N ARG A 157 -4.97 23.81 4.13
CA ARG A 157 -3.94 24.68 4.68
C ARG A 157 -2.83 23.84 5.32
N ALA A 158 -1.65 24.43 5.52
CA ALA A 158 -0.47 23.71 5.99
C ALA A 158 -0.59 23.13 7.43
N ASP A 159 -1.43 23.74 8.26
CA ASP A 159 -1.68 23.34 9.64
C ASP A 159 -2.96 22.49 9.83
N ALA A 160 -3.59 22.05 8.73
CA ALA A 160 -4.76 21.21 8.81
C ALA A 160 -4.39 19.81 9.38
N THR A 161 -5.28 19.26 10.21
CA THR A 161 -5.13 17.86 10.65
C THR A 161 -5.43 16.88 9.53
N LEU A 162 -5.04 15.62 9.69
CA LEU A 162 -5.36 14.57 8.72
C LEU A 162 -6.87 14.40 8.56
N GLU A 163 -7.63 14.46 9.64
CA GLU A 163 -9.09 14.34 9.63
C GLU A 163 -9.72 15.46 8.80
N GLN A 164 -9.30 16.72 9.03
CA GLN A 164 -9.76 17.87 8.25
C GLN A 164 -9.41 17.73 6.76
N ALA A 165 -8.22 17.23 6.46
CA ALA A 165 -7.77 17.02 5.10
C ALA A 165 -8.52 15.86 4.41
N GLN A 166 -8.93 14.84 5.13
CA GLN A 166 -9.77 13.76 4.60
C GLN A 166 -11.22 14.20 4.39
N ASP A 167 -11.76 15.00 5.29
CA ASP A 167 -13.11 15.59 5.12
C ASP A 167 -13.13 16.51 3.89
N GLU A 168 -12.12 17.38 3.72
CA GLU A 168 -11.98 18.22 2.53
C GLU A 168 -11.87 17.40 1.24
N LYS A 169 -11.15 16.27 1.28
CA LYS A 169 -11.07 15.36 0.12
C LYS A 169 -12.44 14.79 -0.24
N PHE A 170 -13.22 14.35 0.73
CA PHE A 170 -14.57 13.83 0.48
C PHE A 170 -15.49 14.92 -0.04
N ASP A 171 -15.44 16.13 0.53
CA ASP A 171 -16.19 17.28 0.06
C ASP A 171 -15.79 17.67 -1.38
N LEU A 172 -14.51 17.68 -1.68
CA LEU A 172 -14.01 17.94 -3.04
C LEU A 172 -14.55 16.91 -4.06
N VAL A 173 -14.62 15.62 -3.67
CA VAL A 173 -15.21 14.57 -4.51
C VAL A 173 -16.69 14.84 -4.74
N CYS A 174 -17.44 15.18 -3.70
CA CYS A 174 -18.86 15.52 -3.80
C CYS A 174 -19.11 16.73 -4.73
N ARG A 175 -18.31 17.79 -4.57
CA ARG A 175 -18.38 18.99 -5.44
C ARG A 175 -18.03 18.67 -6.90
N LYS A 176 -17.02 17.86 -7.16
CA LYS A 176 -16.63 17.43 -8.52
C LYS A 176 -17.70 16.58 -9.20
N LEU A 177 -18.34 15.71 -8.43
CA LEU A 177 -19.50 14.94 -8.89
C LEU A 177 -20.75 15.82 -9.10
N GLY A 178 -20.80 16.98 -8.44
CA GLY A 178 -21.99 17.84 -8.42
C GLY A 178 -23.15 17.12 -7.73
N LEU A 179 -22.92 16.65 -6.49
CA LEU A 179 -23.95 15.95 -5.71
C LEU A 179 -25.04 16.92 -5.27
N GLU A 180 -26.29 16.50 -5.44
CA GLU A 180 -27.49 17.19 -5.01
C GLU A 180 -28.40 16.23 -4.22
N PRO A 181 -29.21 16.71 -3.27
CA PRO A 181 -30.09 15.87 -2.47
C PRO A 181 -30.98 14.98 -3.35
N GLY A 182 -31.15 13.72 -2.94
CA GLY A 182 -31.97 12.72 -3.64
C GLY A 182 -31.26 12.03 -4.83
N MET A 183 -30.08 12.44 -5.23
CA MET A 183 -29.31 11.73 -6.24
C MET A 183 -28.90 10.33 -5.76
N ARG A 184 -28.87 9.38 -6.70
CA ARG A 184 -28.39 8.02 -6.47
C ARG A 184 -26.92 7.88 -6.84
N VAL A 185 -26.11 7.43 -5.90
CA VAL A 185 -24.65 7.30 -6.02
C VAL A 185 -24.21 5.85 -5.88
N LEU A 186 -23.31 5.40 -6.72
CA LEU A 186 -22.59 4.13 -6.54
C LEU A 186 -21.14 4.44 -6.09
N ASP A 187 -20.73 3.89 -4.95
CA ASP A 187 -19.34 3.93 -4.45
C ASP A 187 -18.70 2.56 -4.64
N THR A 188 -17.83 2.46 -5.67
CA THR A 188 -17.15 1.21 -6.02
C THR A 188 -15.81 1.10 -5.28
N GLY A 189 -15.66 0.06 -4.43
CA GLY A 189 -14.48 -0.06 -3.59
C GLY A 189 -14.51 0.94 -2.43
N CYS A 190 -15.64 1.01 -1.73
CA CYS A 190 -15.93 2.02 -0.72
C CYS A 190 -15.03 1.96 0.54
N GLY A 191 -14.18 0.95 0.67
CA GLY A 191 -13.40 0.74 1.90
C GLY A 191 -14.32 0.59 3.11
N TRP A 192 -14.09 1.36 4.15
CA TRP A 192 -14.94 1.40 5.36
C TRP A 192 -16.17 2.31 5.21
N GLY A 193 -16.43 2.87 4.03
CA GLY A 193 -17.61 3.67 3.75
C GLY A 193 -17.49 5.16 4.08
N GLY A 194 -16.27 5.68 4.31
CA GLY A 194 -16.06 7.07 4.70
C GLY A 194 -16.66 8.08 3.70
N PHE A 195 -16.44 7.88 2.39
CA PHE A 195 -17.05 8.73 1.37
C PHE A 195 -18.59 8.61 1.36
N ALA A 196 -19.12 7.40 1.42
CA ALA A 196 -20.57 7.17 1.44
C ALA A 196 -21.26 7.87 2.62
N LEU A 197 -20.67 7.77 3.83
CA LEU A 197 -21.13 8.46 5.04
C LEU A 197 -21.11 9.98 4.87
N HIS A 198 -20.00 10.53 4.36
CA HIS A 198 -19.86 11.96 4.13
C HIS A 198 -20.89 12.46 3.10
N ALA A 199 -21.01 11.78 1.96
CA ALA A 199 -21.93 12.16 0.88
C ALA A 199 -23.41 12.12 1.32
N ALA A 200 -23.83 11.04 1.99
CA ALA A 200 -25.21 10.96 2.48
C ALA A 200 -25.51 12.02 3.55
N LYS A 201 -24.61 12.22 4.51
CA LYS A 201 -24.78 13.16 5.62
C LYS A 201 -24.81 14.61 5.18
N HIS A 202 -23.92 15.01 4.28
CA HIS A 202 -23.72 16.42 3.92
C HIS A 202 -24.41 16.84 2.63
N TYR A 203 -24.71 15.88 1.74
CA TYR A 203 -25.32 16.16 0.43
C TYR A 203 -26.70 15.51 0.26
N GLY A 204 -27.17 14.70 1.23
CA GLY A 204 -28.50 14.12 1.21
C GLY A 204 -28.74 13.13 0.06
N VAL A 205 -27.71 12.44 -0.39
CA VAL A 205 -27.77 11.47 -1.49
C VAL A 205 -28.07 10.06 -0.97
N GLU A 206 -28.57 9.19 -1.87
CA GLU A 206 -28.71 7.75 -1.63
C GLU A 206 -27.48 7.02 -2.19
N VAL A 207 -26.83 6.19 -1.38
CA VAL A 207 -25.57 5.53 -1.77
C VAL A 207 -25.70 4.01 -1.71
N ILE A 208 -25.37 3.34 -2.81
CA ILE A 208 -24.99 1.93 -2.78
C ILE A 208 -23.45 1.89 -2.75
N ALA A 209 -22.89 1.27 -1.71
CA ALA A 209 -21.46 1.19 -1.49
C ALA A 209 -21.00 -0.26 -1.41
N VAL A 210 -19.97 -0.64 -2.16
CA VAL A 210 -19.50 -2.03 -2.21
C VAL A 210 -18.02 -2.15 -1.90
N THR A 211 -17.65 -3.20 -1.14
CA THR A 211 -16.27 -3.58 -0.85
C THR A 211 -16.12 -5.09 -0.82
N LEU A 212 -14.93 -5.58 -1.22
CA LEU A 212 -14.57 -7.01 -1.17
C LEU A 212 -14.06 -7.47 0.21
N SER A 213 -13.75 -6.56 1.13
CA SER A 213 -13.34 -6.91 2.49
C SER A 213 -14.55 -7.05 3.40
N GLU A 214 -14.71 -8.23 3.99
CA GLU A 214 -15.77 -8.47 4.97
C GLU A 214 -15.60 -7.59 6.22
N GLN A 215 -14.36 -7.37 6.65
CA GLN A 215 -14.05 -6.54 7.82
C GLN A 215 -14.42 -5.07 7.58
N GLN A 216 -14.11 -4.55 6.39
CA GLN A 216 -14.51 -3.20 6.00
C GLN A 216 -16.04 -3.08 5.95
N ALA A 217 -16.71 -4.04 5.32
CA ALA A 217 -18.17 -4.02 5.21
C ALA A 217 -18.85 -4.04 6.59
N ARG A 218 -18.43 -4.93 7.49
CA ARG A 218 -18.97 -5.02 8.85
C ARG A 218 -18.76 -3.73 9.66
N TRP A 219 -17.59 -3.14 9.54
CA TRP A 219 -17.28 -1.88 10.19
C TRP A 219 -18.15 -0.74 9.63
N GLY A 220 -18.20 -0.59 8.29
CA GLY A 220 -18.97 0.44 7.61
C GLY A 220 -20.46 0.34 7.89
N GLN A 221 -21.03 -0.88 7.84
CA GLN A 221 -22.45 -1.11 8.21
C GLN A 221 -22.75 -0.71 9.66
N ARG A 222 -21.81 -0.92 10.59
CA ARG A 222 -21.96 -0.42 11.96
C ARG A 222 -21.94 1.10 11.99
N ALA A 223 -20.98 1.73 11.33
CA ALA A 223 -20.85 3.19 11.25
C ALA A 223 -22.11 3.85 10.61
N VAL A 224 -22.68 3.23 9.57
CA VAL A 224 -23.95 3.68 8.95
C VAL A 224 -25.09 3.66 9.97
N ARG A 225 -25.21 2.58 10.77
CA ARG A 225 -26.25 2.49 11.83
C ARG A 225 -26.02 3.53 12.93
N GLU A 226 -24.80 3.69 13.40
CA GLU A 226 -24.43 4.66 14.43
C GLU A 226 -24.69 6.11 13.98
N ALA A 227 -24.60 6.37 12.68
CA ALA A 227 -24.94 7.66 12.08
C ALA A 227 -26.44 7.85 11.78
N GLY A 228 -27.27 6.80 11.91
CA GLY A 228 -28.70 6.84 11.58
C GLY A 228 -29.00 6.99 10.08
N LEU A 229 -28.09 6.48 9.23
CA LEU A 229 -28.14 6.66 7.76
C LEU A 229 -28.54 5.39 6.99
N GLU A 230 -29.14 4.39 7.66
CA GLU A 230 -29.50 3.10 7.04
C GLU A 230 -30.54 3.22 5.92
N LYS A 231 -31.32 4.29 5.89
CA LYS A 231 -32.25 4.56 4.82
C LYS A 231 -31.61 5.15 3.56
N GLN A 232 -30.41 5.72 3.72
CA GLN A 232 -29.69 6.43 2.64
C GLN A 232 -28.51 5.63 2.13
N ILE A 233 -27.92 4.73 2.95
CA ILE A 233 -26.70 3.99 2.60
C ILE A 233 -26.97 2.49 2.68
N ASP A 234 -26.80 1.82 1.55
CA ASP A 234 -26.74 0.36 1.46
C ASP A 234 -25.28 -0.07 1.23
N LEU A 235 -24.56 -0.38 2.31
CA LEU A 235 -23.17 -0.83 2.25
C LEU A 235 -23.11 -2.35 2.26
N ARG A 236 -22.50 -2.93 1.21
CA ARG A 236 -22.49 -4.37 0.95
C ARG A 236 -21.07 -4.95 0.92
N HIS A 237 -20.91 -6.14 1.50
CA HIS A 237 -19.79 -7.01 1.20
C HIS A 237 -20.03 -7.66 -0.16
N SER A 238 -19.54 -7.07 -1.23
CA SER A 238 -19.82 -7.49 -2.60
C SER A 238 -18.74 -7.03 -3.57
N ASP A 239 -18.54 -7.82 -4.61
CA ASP A 239 -17.79 -7.40 -5.80
C ASP A 239 -18.60 -6.36 -6.58
N TYR A 240 -17.97 -5.28 -7.06
CA TYR A 240 -18.64 -4.26 -7.89
C TYR A 240 -19.32 -4.88 -9.12
N ARG A 241 -18.76 -5.96 -9.68
CA ARG A 241 -19.29 -6.70 -10.83
C ARG A 241 -20.63 -7.40 -10.53
N ALA A 242 -21.01 -7.50 -9.26
CA ALA A 242 -22.27 -8.10 -8.83
C ALA A 242 -23.40 -7.08 -8.63
N VAL A 243 -23.11 -5.78 -8.73
CA VAL A 243 -24.11 -4.73 -8.66
C VAL A 243 -25.03 -4.81 -9.88
N GLN A 244 -26.30 -5.12 -9.66
CA GLN A 244 -27.30 -5.27 -10.74
C GLN A 244 -28.03 -3.95 -11.01
N GLU A 245 -28.10 -3.07 -10.04
CA GLU A 245 -28.77 -1.79 -10.12
C GLU A 245 -28.17 -0.89 -11.21
N THR A 246 -29.02 -0.11 -11.84
CA THR A 246 -28.70 0.90 -12.85
C THR A 246 -29.36 2.22 -12.49
N GLY A 247 -29.17 3.23 -13.30
CA GLY A 247 -29.80 4.53 -13.08
C GLY A 247 -29.15 5.33 -11.96
N PHE A 248 -27.82 5.19 -11.78
CA PHE A 248 -27.07 6.05 -10.88
C PHE A 248 -26.81 7.40 -11.54
N ASP A 249 -27.05 8.48 -10.81
CA ASP A 249 -26.72 9.83 -11.24
C ASP A 249 -25.20 10.04 -11.23
N ARG A 250 -24.53 9.44 -10.22
CA ARG A 250 -23.09 9.59 -10.00
C ARG A 250 -22.45 8.28 -9.58
N ILE A 251 -21.18 8.12 -9.97
CA ILE A 251 -20.35 7.01 -9.52
C ILE A 251 -19.03 7.56 -8.97
N ALA A 252 -18.61 7.08 -7.81
CA ALA A 252 -17.26 7.28 -7.25
C ALA A 252 -16.44 5.99 -7.33
N SER A 253 -15.20 6.11 -7.75
CA SER A 253 -14.19 5.06 -7.74
C SER A 253 -12.90 5.66 -7.19
N ILE A 254 -12.58 5.40 -5.93
CA ILE A 254 -11.48 6.04 -5.21
C ILE A 254 -10.51 4.97 -4.72
N GLY A 255 -9.30 4.91 -5.30
CA GLY A 255 -8.26 3.94 -4.92
C GLY A 255 -8.60 2.50 -5.31
N LEU A 256 -9.41 2.28 -6.34
CA LEU A 256 -9.80 0.94 -6.80
C LEU A 256 -9.07 0.50 -8.06
N THR A 257 -8.80 1.41 -9.01
CA THR A 257 -8.21 1.05 -10.31
C THR A 257 -6.83 0.42 -10.19
N GLU A 258 -6.10 0.68 -9.11
CA GLU A 258 -4.83 0.05 -8.75
C GLU A 258 -4.95 -1.49 -8.61
N HIS A 259 -6.15 -1.98 -8.28
CA HIS A 259 -6.45 -3.40 -8.08
C HIS A 259 -7.16 -4.06 -9.27
N ILE A 260 -7.62 -3.28 -10.25
CA ILE A 260 -8.37 -3.80 -11.41
C ILE A 260 -7.45 -4.49 -12.43
N GLY A 261 -6.23 -3.98 -12.59
CA GLY A 261 -5.29 -4.38 -13.63
C GLY A 261 -5.57 -3.70 -14.98
N LYS A 262 -4.53 -3.17 -15.59
CA LYS A 262 -4.61 -2.33 -16.81
C LYS A 262 -5.39 -3.01 -17.96
N ALA A 263 -5.21 -4.32 -18.13
CA ALA A 263 -5.91 -5.07 -19.19
C ALA A 263 -7.43 -5.08 -19.01
N ASN A 264 -7.92 -4.88 -17.78
CA ASN A 264 -9.34 -4.92 -17.45
C ASN A 264 -10.01 -3.52 -17.45
N TYR A 265 -9.25 -2.44 -17.65
CA TYR A 265 -9.80 -1.08 -17.64
C TYR A 265 -10.95 -0.86 -18.63
N PRO A 266 -10.88 -1.33 -19.89
CA PRO A 266 -12.01 -1.17 -20.80
C PRO A 266 -13.28 -1.80 -20.25
N ALA A 267 -13.23 -3.05 -19.81
CA ALA A 267 -14.38 -3.74 -19.26
C ALA A 267 -14.90 -3.10 -17.95
N TYR A 268 -13.98 -2.59 -17.13
CA TYR A 268 -14.31 -1.87 -15.88
C TYR A 268 -15.10 -0.58 -16.17
N PHE A 269 -14.59 0.27 -17.04
CA PHE A 269 -15.23 1.55 -17.35
C PHE A 269 -16.52 1.35 -18.16
N ASP A 270 -16.61 0.33 -19.03
CA ASP A 270 -17.85 -0.03 -19.73
C ASP A 270 -18.90 -0.50 -18.72
N PHE A 271 -18.52 -1.31 -17.73
CA PHE A 271 -19.43 -1.68 -16.65
C PHE A 271 -19.96 -0.45 -15.90
N LEU A 272 -19.08 0.45 -15.43
CA LEU A 272 -19.50 1.66 -14.70
C LEU A 272 -20.40 2.55 -15.56
N ARG A 273 -20.05 2.76 -16.83
CA ARG A 273 -20.88 3.50 -17.77
C ARG A 273 -22.28 2.90 -17.91
N SER A 274 -22.39 1.57 -17.96
CA SER A 274 -23.69 0.88 -18.08
C SER A 274 -24.58 1.05 -16.85
N ARG A 275 -24.06 1.52 -15.74
CA ARG A 275 -24.80 1.77 -14.49
C ARG A 275 -25.30 3.22 -14.38
N LEU A 276 -24.68 4.16 -15.09
CA LEU A 276 -25.03 5.57 -15.09
C LEU A 276 -26.29 5.86 -15.92
N VAL A 277 -27.01 6.89 -15.52
CA VAL A 277 -28.00 7.56 -16.38
C VAL A 277 -27.30 8.33 -17.51
N ASP A 278 -28.05 8.69 -18.55
CA ASP A 278 -27.56 9.63 -19.56
C ASP A 278 -27.20 10.98 -18.91
N GLY A 279 -26.01 11.51 -19.21
CA GLY A 279 -25.49 12.72 -18.56
C GLY A 279 -24.97 12.52 -17.14
N GLY A 280 -24.99 11.28 -16.61
CA GLY A 280 -24.38 10.94 -15.33
C GLY A 280 -22.86 11.14 -15.31
N ARG A 281 -22.27 11.27 -14.12
CA ARG A 281 -20.82 11.52 -13.95
C ARG A 281 -20.15 10.42 -13.17
N LEU A 282 -18.96 10.04 -13.64
CA LEU A 282 -18.01 9.16 -12.95
C LEU A 282 -16.80 9.98 -12.50
N LEU A 283 -16.45 9.89 -11.22
CA LEU A 283 -15.15 10.32 -10.71
C LEU A 283 -14.29 9.09 -10.47
N ASN A 284 -13.15 9.02 -11.14
CA ASN A 284 -12.11 8.05 -10.85
C ASN A 284 -10.89 8.76 -10.26
N HIS A 285 -10.50 8.36 -9.06
CA HIS A 285 -9.30 8.81 -8.38
C HIS A 285 -8.40 7.60 -8.12
N CYS A 286 -7.14 7.68 -8.52
CA CYS A 286 -6.17 6.61 -8.34
C CYS A 286 -4.75 7.16 -8.23
N ILE A 287 -3.86 6.34 -7.72
CA ILE A 287 -2.42 6.60 -7.76
C ILE A 287 -1.95 6.42 -9.20
N THR A 288 -1.28 7.43 -9.73
CA THR A 288 -0.75 7.42 -11.10
C THR A 288 0.75 7.69 -11.10
N ARG A 289 1.39 7.40 -12.20
CA ARG A 289 2.80 7.74 -12.43
C ARG A 289 2.90 9.05 -13.17
N THR A 290 3.94 9.79 -12.88
CA THR A 290 4.27 11.04 -13.59
C THR A 290 4.81 10.76 -14.99
N ASP A 291 5.54 9.65 -15.17
CA ASP A 291 6.07 9.22 -16.46
C ASP A 291 5.39 7.90 -16.91
N PRO A 292 4.63 7.90 -18.01
CA PRO A 292 3.97 6.69 -18.53
C PRO A 292 4.96 5.62 -19.03
N LYS A 293 6.23 5.98 -19.28
CA LYS A 293 7.30 5.06 -19.67
C LYS A 293 7.99 4.40 -18.48
N GLN A 294 7.75 4.90 -17.28
CA GLN A 294 8.31 4.31 -16.06
C GLN A 294 7.85 2.86 -15.92
N LYS A 295 8.81 1.95 -15.72
CA LYS A 295 8.50 0.52 -15.54
C LYS A 295 7.58 0.31 -14.35
N THR A 296 6.56 -0.54 -14.52
CA THR A 296 5.70 -0.98 -13.42
C THR A 296 6.54 -1.65 -12.33
N TYR A 297 6.04 -1.63 -11.09
CA TYR A 297 6.66 -2.38 -10.00
C TYR A 297 6.95 -3.80 -10.46
N THR A 298 8.17 -4.28 -10.17
CA THR A 298 8.53 -5.62 -10.57
C THR A 298 7.63 -6.62 -9.84
N ARG A 299 7.14 -7.64 -10.56
CA ARG A 299 6.29 -8.72 -10.00
C ARG A 299 6.83 -9.31 -8.70
N ASN A 300 8.15 -9.25 -8.51
CA ASN A 300 8.87 -9.75 -7.33
C ASN A 300 9.40 -8.62 -6.45
N GLY A 301 8.88 -7.39 -6.56
CA GLY A 301 9.27 -6.26 -5.73
C GLY A 301 8.62 -6.31 -4.34
N PHE A 302 9.17 -5.52 -3.41
CA PHE A 302 8.67 -5.41 -2.03
C PHE A 302 7.18 -5.06 -1.99
N ILE A 303 6.75 -4.03 -2.73
CA ILE A 303 5.36 -3.57 -2.74
C ILE A 303 4.40 -4.69 -3.16
N ASN A 304 4.74 -5.47 -4.20
CA ASN A 304 3.89 -6.55 -4.68
C ASN A 304 3.92 -7.81 -3.79
N ARG A 305 4.88 -7.89 -2.85
CA ARG A 305 4.99 -9.04 -1.95
C ARG A 305 4.43 -8.78 -0.57
N TYR A 306 4.42 -7.53 -0.11
CA TYR A 306 4.01 -7.18 1.25
C TYR A 306 2.83 -6.21 1.30
N ILE A 307 2.71 -5.27 0.33
CA ILE A 307 1.76 -4.17 0.44
C ILE A 307 0.56 -4.37 -0.51
N PHE A 308 0.79 -4.35 -1.82
CA PHE A 308 -0.25 -4.46 -2.85
C PHE A 308 -0.02 -5.66 -3.77
N PRO A 309 -0.32 -6.87 -3.32
CA PRO A 309 -0.25 -8.03 -4.19
C PRO A 309 -1.15 -7.84 -5.41
N ASP A 310 -0.58 -8.08 -6.60
CA ASP A 310 -1.23 -7.86 -7.89
C ASP A 310 -1.57 -6.41 -8.25
N GLY A 311 -1.19 -5.42 -7.45
CA GLY A 311 -1.39 -4.01 -7.76
C GLY A 311 -0.65 -3.59 -9.04
N GLU A 312 -1.31 -2.78 -9.87
CA GLU A 312 -0.76 -2.20 -11.10
C GLU A 312 -0.98 -0.69 -11.10
N LEU A 313 0.13 0.07 -11.23
CA LEU A 313 0.12 1.55 -11.29
C LEU A 313 0.59 2.04 -12.66
#